data_003d7bf01ffa009803fc75f8239f3046
#
_entry.id   003d7bf01ffa009803fc75f8239f3046
#
_cell.length_a   1.000
_cell.length_b   1.000
_cell.length_c   1.000
_cell.angle_alpha   90.00
_cell.angle_beta   90.00
_cell.angle_gamma   90.00
#
_symmetry.space_group_name_H-M   'P 1'
#
loop_
_entity.id
_entity.type
_entity.pdbx_description
1 polymer ?
#
loop_
_entity_poly.entity_id
_entity_poly.type
_entity_poly.pdbx_seq_one_letter_code
_entity_poly.pdbx_strand_id
1 'polypeptide(L)'
;DYIVSAIGNHNVNLWLNNYIKSNNIVSAVFYIWNEALDIGCHVALVKSDREYDYNNLFNRDKNGEMYDISSYVKKGQDVSKSYGGCTGTFIPYGASISLNSSMLFLNLLKKHVEGRISENVLCSEKGDDFYFNKAGFQKSMIYEMQKDKISMRPLSKIREGFNAT
;
A
#
# COMPACT_ATOMS: atom_id res chain seq x y z
N ASP A 1 -19.13 -9.96 5.52
CA ASP A 1 -19.13 -8.52 5.18
C ASP A 1 -17.69 -8.07 4.95
N TYR A 2 -17.52 -7.05 4.11
CA TYR A 2 -16.21 -6.44 3.87
C TYR A 2 -16.33 -4.92 3.69
N ILE A 3 -15.23 -4.23 3.97
CA ILE A 3 -15.10 -2.78 3.84
C ILE A 3 -14.05 -2.50 2.76
N VAL A 4 -14.28 -1.50 1.91
CA VAL A 4 -13.30 -1.04 0.92
C VAL A 4 -12.92 0.40 1.24
N SER A 5 -11.63 0.64 1.47
CA SER A 5 -11.04 1.96 1.68
C SER A 5 -10.11 2.28 0.50
N ALA A 6 -10.60 3.11 -0.42
CA ALA A 6 -9.85 3.61 -1.58
C ALA A 6 -9.45 5.10 -1.39
N ILE A 7 -9.22 5.52 -0.16
CA ILE A 7 -8.93 6.92 0.19
C ILE A 7 -7.49 7.30 -0.17
N GLY A 8 -6.57 6.32 -0.20
CA GLY A 8 -5.15 6.54 -0.46
C GLY A 8 -4.41 7.32 0.64
N ASN A 9 -5.06 7.57 1.78
CA ASN A 9 -4.47 8.27 2.91
C ASN A 9 -4.13 7.28 4.04
N HIS A 10 -2.85 7.05 4.26
CA HIS A 10 -2.38 6.08 5.25
C HIS A 10 -2.79 6.41 6.69
N ASN A 11 -2.86 7.68 7.07
CA ASN A 11 -3.30 8.06 8.42
C ASN A 11 -4.76 7.71 8.67
N VAL A 12 -5.64 7.95 7.68
CA VAL A 12 -7.05 7.55 7.75
C VAL A 12 -7.19 6.04 7.77
N ASN A 13 -6.42 5.33 6.96
CA ASN A 13 -6.42 3.86 6.93
C ASN A 13 -5.92 3.24 8.24
N LEU A 14 -4.88 3.81 8.86
CA LEU A 14 -4.39 3.39 10.17
C LEU A 14 -5.44 3.64 11.27
N TRP A 15 -6.09 4.81 11.24
CA TRP A 15 -7.19 5.09 12.16
C TRP A 15 -8.34 4.07 11.99
N LEU A 16 -8.77 3.80 10.75
CA LEU A 16 -9.83 2.83 10.46
C LEU A 16 -9.45 1.42 10.95
N ASN A 17 -8.23 0.98 10.67
CA ASN A 17 -7.72 -0.32 11.12
C ASN A 17 -7.77 -0.44 12.66
N ASN A 18 -7.28 0.58 13.37
CA ASN A 18 -7.27 0.60 14.82
C ASN A 18 -8.70 0.67 15.40
N TYR A 19 -9.59 1.46 14.79
CA TYR A 19 -10.99 1.54 15.19
C TYR A 19 -11.70 0.18 15.09
N ILE A 20 -11.53 -0.52 13.97
CA ILE A 20 -12.11 -1.86 13.74
C ILE A 20 -11.62 -2.85 14.81
N LYS A 21 -10.30 -2.87 15.08
CA LYS A 21 -9.71 -3.75 16.09
C LYS A 21 -10.20 -3.42 17.50
N SER A 22 -10.18 -2.15 17.91
CA SER A 22 -10.58 -1.72 19.25
C SER A 22 -12.06 -1.96 19.55
N ASN A 23 -12.90 -1.98 18.52
CA ASN A 23 -14.33 -2.25 18.68
C ASN A 23 -14.73 -3.70 18.35
N ASN A 24 -13.75 -4.59 18.15
CA ASN A 24 -13.98 -6.00 17.81
C ASN A 24 -14.92 -6.20 16.60
N ILE A 25 -14.87 -5.31 15.61
CA ILE A 25 -15.68 -5.42 14.41
C ILE A 25 -15.09 -6.53 13.53
N VAL A 26 -15.82 -7.64 13.41
CA VAL A 26 -15.40 -8.76 12.55
C VAL A 26 -15.67 -8.42 11.09
N SER A 27 -14.63 -8.09 10.35
CA SER A 27 -14.71 -7.75 8.94
C SER A 27 -13.41 -8.03 8.20
N ALA A 28 -13.51 -8.10 6.88
CA ALA A 28 -12.35 -7.99 5.99
C ALA A 28 -12.31 -6.57 5.42
N VAL A 29 -11.15 -5.93 5.45
CA VAL A 29 -10.93 -4.59 4.91
C VAL A 29 -9.95 -4.65 3.76
N PHE A 30 -10.32 -4.04 2.64
CA PHE A 30 -9.43 -3.83 1.50
C PHE A 30 -8.97 -2.37 1.51
N TYR A 31 -7.69 -2.15 1.72
CA TYR A 31 -7.05 -0.84 1.64
C TYR A 31 -6.38 -0.72 0.27
N ILE A 32 -6.73 0.32 -0.51
CA ILE A 32 -6.26 0.53 -1.88
C ILE A 32 -5.54 1.87 -1.97
N TRP A 33 -4.34 1.89 -2.55
CA TRP A 33 -3.62 3.13 -2.83
C TRP A 33 -2.73 3.01 -4.06
N ASN A 34 -2.45 4.16 -4.66
CA ASN A 34 -1.57 4.32 -5.80
C ASN A 34 -0.27 4.99 -5.38
N GLU A 35 0.82 4.61 -6.01
CA GLU A 35 2.12 5.26 -5.87
C GLU A 35 2.24 6.46 -6.82
N ALA A 36 3.17 7.36 -6.49
CA ALA A 36 3.42 8.55 -7.28
C ALA A 36 3.89 8.24 -8.71
N LEU A 37 3.45 9.09 -9.66
CA LEU A 37 3.94 9.07 -11.04
C LEU A 37 3.79 7.70 -11.72
N ASP A 38 2.72 6.97 -11.39
CA ASP A 38 2.34 5.69 -11.98
C ASP A 38 3.32 4.54 -11.74
N ILE A 39 4.27 4.66 -10.79
CA ILE A 39 5.28 3.62 -10.52
C ILE A 39 4.67 2.31 -10.00
N GLY A 40 3.47 2.36 -9.41
CA GLY A 40 2.76 1.16 -8.96
C GLY A 40 1.50 1.44 -8.17
N CYS A 41 0.87 0.35 -7.75
CA CYS A 41 -0.30 0.39 -6.87
C CYS A 41 -0.33 -0.82 -5.94
N HIS A 42 -1.13 -0.70 -4.88
CA HIS A 42 -1.20 -1.68 -3.83
C HIS A 42 -2.63 -1.92 -3.37
N VAL A 43 -2.91 -3.15 -2.95
CA VAL A 43 -4.14 -3.54 -2.25
C VAL A 43 -3.77 -4.43 -1.08
N ALA A 44 -4.07 -4.00 0.14
CA ALA A 44 -3.93 -4.83 1.32
C ALA A 44 -5.29 -5.41 1.73
N LEU A 45 -5.37 -6.73 1.90
CA LEU A 45 -6.49 -7.40 2.54
C LEU A 45 -6.14 -7.67 4.00
N VAL A 46 -6.92 -7.09 4.90
CA VAL A 46 -6.78 -7.24 6.35
C VAL A 46 -8.08 -7.78 6.94
N LYS A 47 -8.01 -8.96 7.55
CA LYS A 47 -9.08 -9.57 8.35
C LYS A 47 -8.83 -9.20 9.81
N SER A 48 -9.85 -8.69 10.48
CA SER A 48 -9.72 -8.16 11.85
C SER A 48 -9.40 -9.22 12.91
N ASP A 49 -9.65 -10.50 12.62
CA ASP A 49 -9.40 -11.66 13.49
C ASP A 49 -7.95 -12.17 13.42
N ARG A 50 -7.07 -11.51 12.66
CA ARG A 50 -5.68 -11.92 12.45
C ARG A 50 -4.70 -11.03 13.20
N GLU A 51 -3.54 -11.60 13.55
CA GLU A 51 -2.47 -10.92 14.29
C GLU A 51 -1.85 -9.77 13.47
N TYR A 52 -1.46 -10.07 12.24
CA TYR A 52 -0.81 -9.11 11.35
C TYR A 52 -1.84 -8.28 10.60
N ASP A 53 -1.75 -6.97 10.70
CA ASP A 53 -2.74 -6.03 10.17
C ASP A 53 -2.09 -4.88 9.37
N TYR A 54 -2.86 -3.83 9.07
CA TYR A 54 -2.40 -2.69 8.29
C TYR A 54 -1.21 -1.96 8.93
N ASN A 55 -1.08 -1.97 10.27
CA ASN A 55 0.07 -1.37 10.96
C ASN A 55 1.41 -2.05 10.59
N ASN A 56 1.38 -3.31 10.15
CA ASN A 56 2.59 -4.04 9.76
C ASN A 56 3.24 -3.51 8.47
N LEU A 57 2.52 -2.68 7.69
CA LEU A 57 3.06 -1.97 6.52
C LEU A 57 3.95 -0.77 6.89
N PHE A 58 4.04 -0.44 8.18
CA PHE A 58 4.78 0.73 8.65
C PHE A 58 5.88 0.36 9.62
N ASN A 59 6.95 1.12 9.57
CA ASN A 59 8.04 1.05 10.53
C ASN A 59 8.35 2.45 11.06
N ARG A 60 9.16 2.55 12.10
CA ARG A 60 9.66 3.83 12.63
C ARG A 60 11.17 3.90 12.40
N ASP A 61 11.63 5.09 12.03
CA ASP A 61 13.06 5.32 11.95
C ASP A 61 13.67 5.66 13.33
N LYS A 62 14.97 5.96 13.32
CA LYS A 62 15.72 6.34 14.54
C LYS A 62 15.20 7.59 15.24
N ASN A 63 14.45 8.44 14.54
CA ASN A 63 13.83 9.65 15.08
C ASN A 63 12.38 9.38 15.55
N GLY A 64 11.88 8.16 15.39
CA GLY A 64 10.50 7.78 15.70
C GLY A 64 9.49 8.13 14.60
N GLU A 65 9.94 8.67 13.47
CA GLU A 65 9.06 9.00 12.32
C GLU A 65 8.59 7.73 11.63
N MET A 66 7.28 7.65 11.45
CA MET A 66 6.64 6.52 10.78
C MET A 66 6.80 6.62 9.27
N TYR A 67 7.13 5.51 8.61
CA TYR A 67 7.23 5.42 7.16
C TYR A 67 6.66 4.09 6.64
N ASP A 68 6.11 4.13 5.43
CA ASP A 68 5.60 2.96 4.71
C ASP A 68 6.76 2.12 4.17
N ILE A 69 6.85 0.87 4.65
CA ILE A 69 7.87 -0.09 4.19
C ILE A 69 7.46 -0.82 2.91
N SER A 70 6.21 -0.68 2.48
CA SER A 70 5.72 -1.28 1.23
C SER A 70 5.86 -0.35 0.02
N SER A 71 6.14 0.94 0.24
CA SER A 71 6.22 1.94 -0.82
C SER A 71 7.31 1.61 -1.85
N TYR A 72 7.00 1.87 -3.10
CA TYR A 72 7.95 1.78 -4.21
C TYR A 72 8.88 2.99 -4.32
N VAL A 73 8.54 4.07 -3.62
CA VAL A 73 9.37 5.27 -3.51
C VAL A 73 10.39 5.10 -2.40
N LYS A 74 11.66 5.42 -2.67
CA LYS A 74 12.70 5.39 -1.64
C LYS A 74 12.39 6.42 -0.54
N LYS A 75 12.52 6.01 0.72
CA LYS A 75 12.30 6.88 1.88
C LYS A 75 13.07 8.21 1.79
N GLY A 76 12.43 9.29 2.22
CA GLY A 76 13.02 10.63 2.29
C GLY A 76 12.87 11.47 1.03
N GLN A 77 12.16 10.98 0.01
CA GLN A 77 11.85 11.74 -1.19
C GLN A 77 10.43 12.31 -1.11
N ASP A 78 10.30 13.60 -1.41
CA ASP A 78 9.00 14.26 -1.53
C ASP A 78 8.53 14.21 -2.98
N VAL A 79 7.63 13.28 -3.26
CA VAL A 79 6.98 13.10 -4.57
C VAL A 79 5.66 13.87 -4.68
N SER A 80 5.28 14.61 -3.63
CA SER A 80 4.05 15.38 -3.61
C SER A 80 4.14 16.60 -4.54
N LYS A 81 2.98 17.11 -4.93
CA LYS A 81 2.82 18.37 -5.65
C LYS A 81 1.89 19.28 -4.87
N SER A 82 2.19 20.57 -4.86
CA SER A 82 1.29 21.59 -4.31
C SER A 82 0.43 22.18 -5.43
N TYR A 83 -0.83 22.46 -5.13
CA TYR A 83 -1.65 23.32 -5.98
C TYR A 83 -1.26 24.77 -5.77
N GLY A 84 -1.01 25.49 -6.87
CA GLY A 84 -0.77 26.94 -6.81
C GLY A 84 -1.94 27.66 -6.10
N GLY A 85 -1.65 28.35 -5.00
CA GLY A 85 -2.64 29.10 -4.24
C GLY A 85 -3.40 28.34 -3.14
N CYS A 86 -3.18 27.02 -2.98
CA CYS A 86 -3.75 26.23 -1.88
C CYS A 86 -2.63 25.62 -1.03
N THR A 87 -2.88 25.46 0.27
CA THR A 87 -1.94 24.80 1.21
C THR A 87 -1.97 23.28 1.11
N GLY A 88 -2.81 22.71 0.22
CA GLY A 88 -2.94 21.28 0.04
C GLY A 88 -1.86 20.69 -0.88
N THR A 89 -1.34 19.52 -0.48
CA THR A 89 -0.46 18.70 -1.30
C THR A 89 -1.19 17.44 -1.76
N PHE A 90 -0.84 16.91 -2.92
CA PHE A 90 -1.36 15.64 -3.43
C PHE A 90 -0.25 14.82 -4.05
N ILE A 91 -0.43 13.52 -4.12
CA ILE A 91 0.46 12.61 -4.85
C ILE A 91 -0.05 12.46 -6.28
N PRO A 92 0.72 12.91 -7.30
CA PRO A 92 0.28 12.83 -8.69
C PRO A 92 0.36 11.39 -9.20
N TYR A 93 -0.73 10.90 -9.77
CA TYR A 93 -0.79 9.63 -10.50
C TYR A 93 -1.87 9.70 -11.60
N GLY A 94 -1.75 8.87 -12.62
CA GLY A 94 -2.65 8.84 -13.76
C GLY A 94 -3.85 7.91 -13.60
N ALA A 95 -4.77 8.00 -14.55
CA ALA A 95 -5.95 7.13 -14.57
C ALA A 95 -5.59 5.65 -14.80
N SER A 96 -4.51 5.37 -15.52
CA SER A 96 -4.05 4.02 -15.83
C SER A 96 -3.73 3.23 -14.56
N ILE A 97 -2.99 3.83 -13.62
CA ILE A 97 -2.66 3.14 -12.36
C ILE A 97 -3.89 2.95 -11.47
N SER A 98 -4.87 3.86 -11.55
CA SER A 98 -6.14 3.71 -10.83
C SER A 98 -6.98 2.56 -11.37
N LEU A 99 -6.95 2.33 -12.70
CA LEU A 99 -7.57 1.14 -13.28
C LEU A 99 -6.85 -0.14 -12.87
N ASN A 100 -5.52 -0.13 -12.86
CA ASN A 100 -4.72 -1.27 -12.40
C ASN A 100 -5.03 -1.62 -10.93
N SER A 101 -5.08 -0.63 -10.03
CA SER A 101 -5.43 -0.87 -8.63
C SER A 101 -6.85 -1.42 -8.46
N SER A 102 -7.80 -0.98 -9.29
CA SER A 102 -9.17 -1.51 -9.31
C SER A 102 -9.21 -2.98 -9.76
N MET A 103 -8.45 -3.33 -10.81
CA MET A 103 -8.35 -4.71 -11.29
C MET A 103 -7.64 -5.61 -10.26
N LEU A 104 -6.59 -5.10 -9.63
CA LEU A 104 -5.88 -5.78 -8.56
C LEU A 104 -6.81 -6.09 -7.39
N PHE A 105 -7.63 -5.10 -6.97
CA PHE A 105 -8.65 -5.26 -5.94
C PHE A 105 -9.69 -6.32 -6.32
N LEU A 106 -10.26 -6.27 -7.54
CA LEU A 106 -11.28 -7.23 -7.96
C LEU A 106 -10.75 -8.66 -7.98
N ASN A 107 -9.50 -8.85 -8.42
CA ASN A 107 -8.84 -10.17 -8.40
C ASN A 107 -8.61 -10.67 -6.97
N LEU A 108 -8.23 -9.79 -6.05
CA LEU A 108 -8.04 -10.13 -4.65
C LEU A 108 -9.37 -10.43 -3.95
N LEU A 109 -10.40 -9.62 -4.22
CA LEU A 109 -11.77 -9.83 -3.72
C LEU A 109 -12.32 -11.18 -4.16
N LYS A 110 -12.18 -11.53 -5.45
CA LYS A 110 -12.58 -12.84 -5.97
C LYS A 110 -11.92 -13.97 -5.21
N LYS A 111 -10.58 -13.92 -5.05
CA LYS A 111 -9.84 -14.94 -4.28
C LYS A 111 -10.30 -15.02 -2.82
N HIS A 112 -10.63 -13.88 -2.20
CA HIS A 112 -11.12 -13.82 -0.83
C HIS A 112 -12.50 -14.50 -0.71
N VAL A 113 -13.45 -14.15 -1.59
CA VAL A 113 -14.80 -14.72 -1.60
C VAL A 113 -14.78 -16.24 -1.88
N GLU A 114 -13.86 -16.69 -2.73
CA GLU A 114 -13.65 -18.11 -3.03
C GLU A 114 -12.90 -18.86 -1.89
N GLY A 115 -12.56 -18.19 -0.78
CA GLY A 115 -11.84 -18.81 0.34
C GLY A 115 -10.38 -19.18 0.06
N ARG A 116 -9.80 -18.67 -1.00
CA ARG A 116 -8.41 -18.99 -1.44
C ARG A 116 -7.32 -18.19 -0.73
N ILE A 117 -7.70 -17.31 0.20
CA ILE A 117 -6.78 -16.49 0.99
C ILE A 117 -7.04 -16.74 2.47
N SER A 118 -6.08 -17.38 3.15
CA SER A 118 -6.18 -17.76 4.56
C SER A 118 -5.60 -16.72 5.52
N GLU A 119 -4.73 -15.84 5.05
CA GLU A 119 -4.00 -14.86 5.86
C GLU A 119 -4.16 -13.43 5.33
N ASN A 120 -3.68 -12.45 6.08
CA ASN A 120 -3.65 -11.06 5.64
C ASN A 120 -2.50 -10.86 4.66
N VAL A 121 -2.78 -10.20 3.53
CA VAL A 121 -1.84 -10.09 2.41
C VAL A 121 -1.76 -8.67 1.88
N LEU A 122 -0.58 -8.33 1.35
CA LEU A 122 -0.35 -7.19 0.47
C LEU A 122 -0.19 -7.70 -0.96
N CYS A 123 -1.04 -7.20 -1.85
CA CYS A 123 -0.93 -7.39 -3.29
C CYS A 123 -0.42 -6.09 -3.91
N SER A 124 0.64 -6.17 -4.71
CA SER A 124 1.32 -5.01 -5.29
C SER A 124 1.55 -5.22 -6.77
N GLU A 125 1.30 -4.19 -7.57
CA GLU A 125 1.55 -4.20 -9.02
C GLU A 125 2.51 -3.07 -9.38
N LYS A 126 3.57 -3.39 -10.13
CA LYS A 126 4.45 -2.40 -10.78
C LYS A 126 3.71 -1.75 -11.94
N GLY A 127 3.70 -0.42 -11.97
CA GLY A 127 3.18 0.38 -13.06
C GLY A 127 4.24 0.75 -14.09
N ASP A 128 4.02 1.86 -14.80
CA ASP A 128 5.00 2.46 -15.71
C ASP A 128 5.89 3.43 -14.92
N ASP A 129 7.19 3.20 -14.96
CA ASP A 129 8.17 4.00 -14.23
C ASP A 129 8.81 5.12 -15.04
N PHE A 130 8.34 5.36 -16.26
CA PHE A 130 8.92 6.36 -17.16
C PHE A 130 8.92 7.76 -16.55
N TYR A 131 7.77 8.24 -16.07
CA TYR A 131 7.67 9.58 -15.48
C TYR A 131 8.37 9.68 -14.14
N PHE A 132 8.39 8.61 -13.37
CA PHE A 132 9.12 8.52 -12.13
C PHE A 132 10.63 8.67 -12.34
N ASN A 133 11.20 7.92 -13.28
CA ASN A 133 12.61 8.01 -13.66
C ASN A 133 12.97 9.38 -14.26
N LYS A 134 12.10 9.93 -15.14
CA LYS A 134 12.30 11.25 -15.75
C LYS A 134 12.33 12.38 -14.70
N ALA A 135 11.59 12.25 -13.62
CA ALA A 135 11.60 13.20 -12.51
C ALA A 135 12.82 13.04 -11.59
N GLY A 136 13.66 12.02 -11.79
CA GLY A 136 14.89 11.80 -11.01
C GLY A 136 14.68 11.19 -9.64
N PHE A 137 13.50 10.63 -9.37
CA PHE A 137 13.22 9.94 -8.11
C PHE A 137 13.87 8.55 -8.07
N GLN A 138 14.15 8.09 -6.85
CA GLN A 138 14.78 6.79 -6.62
C GLN A 138 13.74 5.78 -6.13
N LYS A 139 13.82 4.58 -6.67
CA LYS A 139 12.99 3.44 -6.29
C LYS A 139 13.46 2.86 -4.95
N SER A 140 12.52 2.30 -4.21
CA SER A 140 12.81 1.59 -2.97
C SER A 140 13.41 0.21 -3.25
N MET A 141 14.03 -0.38 -2.23
CA MET A 141 14.52 -1.76 -2.30
C MET A 141 13.38 -2.77 -2.59
N ILE A 142 12.18 -2.52 -2.07
CA ILE A 142 10.99 -3.37 -2.33
C ILE A 142 10.64 -3.39 -3.82
N TYR A 143 10.69 -2.23 -4.48
CA TYR A 143 10.50 -2.18 -5.94
C TYR A 143 11.55 -3.02 -6.66
N GLU A 144 12.82 -2.86 -6.31
CA GLU A 144 13.92 -3.58 -6.97
C GLU A 144 13.84 -5.09 -6.74
N MET A 145 13.49 -5.51 -5.54
CA MET A 145 13.37 -6.94 -5.19
C MET A 145 12.17 -7.62 -5.84
N GLN A 146 11.11 -6.89 -6.18
CA GLN A 146 9.95 -7.48 -6.86
C GLN A 146 10.30 -7.80 -8.31
N LYS A 147 10.44 -9.10 -8.64
CA LYS A 147 10.77 -9.56 -9.99
C LYS A 147 9.57 -9.51 -10.93
N ASP A 148 8.42 -9.96 -10.45
CA ASP A 148 7.19 -10.04 -11.23
C ASP A 148 6.43 -8.71 -11.24
N LYS A 149 5.65 -8.48 -12.30
CA LYS A 149 4.79 -7.30 -12.38
C LYS A 149 3.80 -7.23 -11.22
N ILE A 150 3.22 -8.36 -10.84
CA ILE A 150 2.30 -8.47 -9.70
C ILE A 150 2.91 -9.40 -8.65
N SER A 151 2.89 -8.96 -7.40
CA SER A 151 3.29 -9.78 -6.26
C SER A 151 2.16 -9.84 -5.22
N MET A 152 2.08 -10.97 -4.50
CA MET A 152 1.21 -11.11 -3.33
C MET A 152 2.04 -11.67 -2.19
N ARG A 153 2.12 -10.94 -1.08
CA ARG A 153 2.93 -11.29 0.09
C ARG A 153 2.11 -11.29 1.37
N PRO A 154 2.26 -12.29 2.24
CA PRO A 154 1.71 -12.25 3.59
C PRO A 154 2.18 -11.03 4.37
N LEU A 155 1.30 -10.39 5.14
CA LEU A 155 1.68 -9.27 6.02
C LEU A 155 2.69 -9.70 7.10
N SER A 156 2.63 -10.97 7.52
CA SER A 156 3.60 -11.57 8.43
C SER A 156 5.05 -11.53 7.91
N LYS A 157 5.25 -11.56 6.59
CA LYS A 157 6.56 -11.63 5.93
C LYS A 157 7.07 -10.30 5.37
N ILE A 158 6.29 -9.23 5.47
CA ILE A 158 6.69 -7.94 4.89
C ILE A 158 7.96 -7.38 5.55
N ARG A 159 8.12 -7.57 6.87
CA ARG A 159 9.28 -7.08 7.62
C ARG A 159 10.54 -7.95 7.48
N GLU A 160 10.43 -9.20 7.07
CA GLU A 160 11.58 -10.11 6.98
C GLU A 160 12.63 -9.64 5.97
N GLY A 161 12.24 -8.94 4.91
CA GLY A 161 13.15 -8.37 3.91
C GLY A 161 13.92 -7.12 4.38
N PHE A 162 13.54 -6.49 5.52
CA PHE A 162 14.16 -5.26 6.03
C PHE A 162 15.17 -5.48 7.16
N ASN A 163 15.18 -6.65 7.78
CA ASN A 163 16.10 -6.98 8.88
C ASN A 163 17.43 -7.60 8.38
N ALA A 164 17.64 -7.69 7.06
CA ALA A 164 18.81 -8.31 6.45
C ALA A 164 19.85 -7.29 5.96
N THR A 165 19.76 -5.99 6.39
CA THR A 165 20.76 -4.96 6.06
C THR A 165 21.23 -4.21 7.28
#